data_02d6d15fd2232d19acf461b99fbbf6d1
#
_entry.id   02d6d15fd2232d19acf461b99fbbf6d1
#
_cell.length_a   1.000
_cell.length_b   1.000
_cell.length_c   1.000
_cell.angle_alpha   90.00
_cell.angle_beta   90.00
_cell.angle_gamma   90.00
#
_symmetry.space_group_name_H-M   'P 1'
#
loop_
_entity.id
_entity.type
_entity.pdbx_description
1 polymer ?
#
loop_
_entity_poly.entity_id
_entity_poly.type
_entity_poly.pdbx_seq_one_letter_code
_entity_poly.pdbx_strand_id
1 'polypeptide(L)'
;MGADGNVLRIYRRLQYTRLQLEDKFPDYDFEFLAGMDQDNNVDQKHDVVFCVYKRNGGKEYEGKRIAPKNREYGYKYVLHNSAEVLDEGGYYEMPAYVSRWKKVSGAEWGHSPAFVCLSDILQLNETVQATSEARIKEIDPPMKTTERGLVTDLDLTTGGLTMVTEMDQLERLLPPNPMAFSDIEIERLQESIRSVYFTNKLDLKESPAMTATEVMARLQQMMELFAPTLGRLQADLLDPLIEMTYRTLARNGQLPSPPQGLVQADLDIEYTGPIPRAQKNERAQSMSMWIGELAGLGQALPEILDVVDSDALARGLGFDRGVPAKMMKTEEEVMQLRKQRAEQQQQQQQMAMLEQASKSAKNLGAAEADGMQMQ
;
A
#
# COMPACT_ATOMS: atom_id res chain seq x y z
N MET A 1 -8.91 -20.19 5.84
CA MET A 1 -8.45 -19.02 6.62
C MET A 1 -8.54 -19.30 8.11
N GLY A 2 -7.74 -18.63 8.94
CA GLY A 2 -7.88 -18.65 10.38
C GLY A 2 -9.04 -17.78 10.86
N ALA A 3 -9.41 -17.94 12.13
CA ALA A 3 -10.44 -17.09 12.76
C ALA A 3 -10.09 -15.59 12.70
N ASP A 4 -8.80 -15.26 12.68
CA ASP A 4 -8.27 -13.90 12.60
C ASP A 4 -8.28 -13.31 11.18
N GLY A 5 -8.85 -14.01 10.21
CA GLY A 5 -8.84 -13.62 8.80
C GLY A 5 -7.47 -13.73 8.12
N ASN A 6 -6.47 -14.31 8.78
CA ASN A 6 -5.16 -14.57 8.21
C ASN A 6 -5.16 -15.81 7.33
N VAL A 7 -4.31 -15.81 6.31
CA VAL A 7 -4.17 -16.94 5.39
C VAL A 7 -3.31 -18.01 6.04
N LEU A 8 -3.91 -19.15 6.39
CA LEU A 8 -3.21 -20.28 7.01
C LEU A 8 -2.77 -21.33 6.01
N ARG A 9 -3.45 -21.41 4.86
CA ARG A 9 -3.17 -22.40 3.81
C ARG A 9 -3.31 -21.75 2.45
N ILE A 10 -2.41 -22.14 1.55
CA ILE A 10 -2.41 -21.69 0.15
C ILE A 10 -2.30 -22.91 -0.74
N TYR A 11 -3.12 -22.94 -1.77
CA TYR A 11 -3.10 -23.97 -2.80
C TYR A 11 -2.87 -23.30 -4.14
N ARG A 12 -1.90 -23.81 -4.90
CA ARG A 12 -1.62 -23.37 -6.27
C ARG A 12 -1.65 -24.56 -7.20
N ARG A 13 -2.53 -24.53 -8.20
CA ARG A 13 -2.55 -25.51 -9.28
C ARG A 13 -1.47 -25.12 -10.29
N LEU A 14 -0.59 -26.04 -10.60
CA LEU A 14 0.51 -25.93 -11.54
C LEU A 14 0.30 -27.01 -12.62
N GLN A 15 0.72 -26.73 -13.83
CA GLN A 15 0.65 -27.66 -14.93
C GLN A 15 2.05 -27.91 -15.46
N TYR A 16 2.46 -29.17 -15.46
CA TYR A 16 3.76 -29.60 -15.94
C TYR A 16 3.60 -30.72 -16.96
N THR A 17 4.47 -30.75 -17.97
CA THR A 17 4.64 -31.93 -18.82
C THR A 17 5.43 -32.98 -18.05
N ARG A 18 5.40 -34.26 -18.53
CA ARG A 18 6.14 -35.33 -17.89
C ARG A 18 7.63 -35.04 -17.78
N LEU A 19 8.26 -34.52 -18.85
CA LEU A 19 9.68 -34.15 -18.85
C LEU A 19 10.00 -33.07 -17.79
N GLN A 20 9.10 -32.09 -17.64
CA GLN A 20 9.26 -31.04 -16.61
C GLN A 20 9.10 -31.59 -15.18
N LEU A 21 8.30 -32.63 -14.99
CA LEU A 21 8.16 -33.33 -13.72
C LEU A 21 9.40 -34.10 -13.35
N GLU A 22 9.94 -34.88 -14.31
CA GLU A 22 11.19 -35.66 -14.17
C GLU A 22 12.38 -34.74 -13.83
N ASP A 23 12.50 -33.60 -14.50
CA ASP A 23 13.57 -32.62 -14.24
C ASP A 23 13.42 -31.97 -12.86
N LYS A 24 12.20 -31.64 -12.46
CA LYS A 24 11.92 -30.93 -11.21
C LYS A 24 11.95 -31.83 -9.98
N PHE A 25 11.55 -33.08 -10.11
CA PHE A 25 11.45 -34.08 -9.03
C PHE A 25 12.23 -35.36 -9.38
N PRO A 26 13.55 -35.30 -9.47
CA PRO A 26 14.39 -36.40 -9.90
C PRO A 26 14.32 -37.65 -9.01
N ASP A 27 13.90 -37.48 -7.75
CA ASP A 27 13.78 -38.58 -6.79
C ASP A 27 12.47 -39.39 -6.95
N TYR A 28 11.59 -38.98 -7.88
CA TYR A 28 10.28 -39.59 -8.06
C TYR A 28 10.18 -40.23 -9.45
N ASP A 29 9.64 -41.47 -9.51
CA ASP A 29 9.46 -42.22 -10.78
C ASP A 29 8.12 -41.83 -11.42
N PHE A 30 8.19 -41.36 -12.67
CA PHE A 30 7.02 -40.96 -13.46
C PHE A 30 6.68 -41.92 -14.59
N GLU A 31 7.24 -43.15 -14.61
CA GLU A 31 6.94 -44.13 -15.66
C GLU A 31 5.47 -44.46 -15.79
N PHE A 32 4.72 -44.42 -14.65
CA PHE A 32 3.26 -44.62 -14.67
C PHE A 32 2.48 -43.57 -15.48
N LEU A 33 2.99 -42.34 -15.61
CA LEU A 33 2.37 -41.31 -16.44
C LEU A 33 2.47 -41.63 -17.96
N ALA A 34 3.47 -42.34 -18.37
CA ALA A 34 3.59 -42.78 -19.75
C ALA A 34 2.40 -43.64 -20.22
N GLY A 35 1.78 -44.38 -19.29
CA GLY A 35 0.55 -45.14 -19.57
C GLY A 35 -0.73 -44.32 -19.52
N MET A 36 -0.69 -43.11 -18.96
CA MET A 36 -1.84 -42.19 -18.87
C MET A 36 -1.82 -41.15 -19.98
N ASP A 37 -0.70 -40.94 -20.64
CA ASP A 37 -0.58 -39.99 -21.75
C ASP A 37 -1.37 -40.50 -22.94
N GLN A 38 -2.38 -39.75 -23.38
CA GLN A 38 -3.17 -40.08 -24.56
C GLN A 38 -2.26 -40.01 -25.80
N ASP A 39 -2.23 -41.08 -26.59
CA ASP A 39 -1.47 -41.19 -27.84
C ASP A 39 0.05 -40.92 -27.73
N ASN A 40 0.70 -41.24 -26.61
CA ASN A 40 2.13 -40.94 -26.38
C ASN A 40 2.45 -39.43 -26.50
N ASN A 41 1.51 -38.54 -26.21
CA ASN A 41 1.72 -37.11 -26.33
C ASN A 41 2.59 -36.60 -25.18
N VAL A 42 3.88 -36.40 -25.46
CA VAL A 42 4.89 -35.92 -24.49
C VAL A 42 4.57 -34.51 -23.95
N ASP A 43 3.76 -33.74 -24.65
CA ASP A 43 3.35 -32.40 -24.27
C ASP A 43 2.08 -32.37 -23.41
N GLN A 44 1.52 -33.54 -23.08
CA GLN A 44 0.36 -33.61 -22.18
C GLN A 44 0.73 -33.02 -20.82
N LYS A 45 -0.14 -32.12 -20.32
CA LYS A 45 0.06 -31.43 -19.03
C LYS A 45 -0.65 -32.17 -17.91
N HIS A 46 0.08 -32.40 -16.85
CA HIS A 46 -0.41 -32.98 -15.61
C HIS A 46 -0.56 -31.90 -14.55
N ASP A 47 -1.66 -31.95 -13.81
CA ASP A 47 -1.95 -31.01 -12.75
C ASP A 47 -1.24 -31.40 -11.46
N VAL A 48 -0.46 -30.50 -10.94
CA VAL A 48 0.22 -30.62 -9.64
C VAL A 48 -0.30 -29.53 -8.71
N VAL A 49 -0.70 -29.91 -7.53
CA VAL A 49 -1.13 -29.00 -6.48
C VAL A 49 0.04 -28.74 -5.55
N PHE A 50 0.54 -27.53 -5.57
CA PHE A 50 1.47 -27.02 -4.56
C PHE A 50 0.67 -26.47 -3.41
N CYS A 51 0.86 -26.97 -2.20
CA CYS A 51 0.20 -26.48 -1.01
C CYS A 51 1.21 -26.05 0.06
N VAL A 52 0.92 -24.92 0.71
CA VAL A 52 1.63 -24.44 1.90
C VAL A 52 0.64 -24.34 3.03
N TYR A 53 1.02 -24.80 4.20
CA TYR A 53 0.15 -24.82 5.38
C TYR A 53 0.94 -24.67 6.67
N LYS A 54 0.32 -24.06 7.68
CA LYS A 54 0.88 -24.01 9.03
C LYS A 54 0.76 -25.39 9.68
N ARG A 55 1.87 -25.92 10.22
CA ARG A 55 1.90 -27.22 10.90
C ARG A 55 1.47 -27.07 12.36
N ASN A 56 0.66 -28.00 12.84
CA ASN A 56 0.39 -28.12 14.26
C ASN A 56 1.64 -28.68 14.96
N GLY A 57 2.27 -27.89 15.84
CA GLY A 57 3.51 -28.28 16.52
C GLY A 57 4.80 -28.05 15.70
N GLY A 58 4.73 -27.26 14.64
CA GLY A 58 5.91 -26.75 13.95
C GLY A 58 6.75 -25.86 14.88
N LYS A 59 8.08 -25.89 14.69
CA LYS A 59 9.03 -25.14 15.51
C LYS A 59 9.44 -23.85 14.81
N GLU A 60 9.42 -22.75 15.54
CA GLU A 60 9.99 -21.49 15.13
C GLU A 60 11.52 -21.51 15.17
N TYR A 61 12.16 -20.60 14.46
CA TYR A 61 13.62 -20.47 14.46
C TYR A 61 14.11 -19.79 15.74
N GLU A 62 14.81 -20.54 16.58
CA GLU A 62 15.41 -20.07 17.84
C GLU A 62 16.96 -20.03 17.76
N GLY A 63 17.53 -19.58 16.66
CA GLY A 63 18.98 -19.49 16.48
C GLY A 63 19.65 -20.79 16.00
N LYS A 64 18.97 -21.94 15.95
CA LYS A 64 19.47 -23.23 15.43
C LYS A 64 18.71 -23.63 14.18
N ARG A 65 19.43 -24.15 13.17
CA ARG A 65 18.78 -24.69 11.96
C ARG A 65 17.91 -25.90 12.31
N ILE A 66 16.65 -25.86 11.89
CA ILE A 66 15.66 -26.91 12.10
C ILE A 66 15.48 -27.67 10.78
N ALA A 67 15.35 -29.00 10.85
CA ALA A 67 15.08 -29.83 9.67
C ALA A 67 13.79 -29.37 8.97
N PRO A 68 13.73 -29.37 7.63
CA PRO A 68 12.57 -28.86 6.86
C PRO A 68 11.22 -29.44 7.30
N LYS A 69 11.19 -30.71 7.68
CA LYS A 69 9.96 -31.38 8.12
C LYS A 69 9.42 -30.88 9.46
N ASN A 70 10.24 -30.21 10.30
CA ASN A 70 9.86 -29.74 11.63
C ASN A 70 9.64 -28.23 11.70
N ARG A 71 9.82 -27.50 10.60
CA ARG A 71 9.61 -26.04 10.54
C ARG A 71 8.13 -25.71 10.65
N GLU A 72 7.83 -24.48 11.06
CA GLU A 72 6.48 -24.00 11.32
C GLU A 72 5.52 -24.15 10.12
N TYR A 73 5.99 -23.82 8.93
CA TYR A 73 5.20 -23.95 7.70
C TYR A 73 5.68 -25.14 6.90
N GLY A 74 4.73 -26.00 6.51
CA GLY A 74 4.99 -27.12 5.61
C GLY A 74 4.60 -26.79 4.19
N TYR A 75 5.33 -27.38 3.23
CA TYR A 75 4.84 -27.43 1.87
C TYR A 75 4.80 -28.85 1.34
N LYS A 76 3.93 -29.10 0.37
CA LYS A 76 3.83 -30.36 -0.38
C LYS A 76 3.51 -30.08 -1.84
N TYR A 77 4.13 -30.83 -2.73
CA TYR A 77 3.72 -30.97 -4.11
C TYR A 77 2.96 -32.28 -4.24
N VAL A 78 1.73 -32.21 -4.73
CA VAL A 78 0.84 -33.39 -4.83
C VAL A 78 0.35 -33.49 -6.26
N LEU A 79 0.52 -34.64 -6.88
CA LEU A 79 -0.03 -34.92 -8.20
C LEU A 79 -1.54 -35.08 -8.07
N HIS A 80 -2.31 -34.29 -8.86
CA HIS A 80 -3.76 -34.19 -8.67
C HIS A 80 -4.50 -35.52 -8.93
N ASN A 81 -4.06 -36.26 -9.95
CA ASN A 81 -4.76 -37.47 -10.39
C ASN A 81 -4.55 -38.67 -9.44
N SER A 82 -3.34 -38.85 -8.93
CA SER A 82 -2.98 -39.98 -8.05
C SER A 82 -2.99 -39.63 -6.58
N ALA A 83 -3.10 -38.33 -6.23
CA ALA A 83 -2.95 -37.82 -4.88
C ALA A 83 -1.59 -38.15 -4.20
N GLU A 84 -0.59 -38.48 -5.03
CA GLU A 84 0.76 -38.82 -4.56
C GLU A 84 1.58 -37.57 -4.24
N VAL A 85 2.37 -37.63 -3.19
CA VAL A 85 3.24 -36.54 -2.75
C VAL A 85 4.57 -36.66 -3.47
N LEU A 86 4.86 -35.71 -4.36
CA LEU A 86 6.10 -35.66 -5.14
C LEU A 86 7.28 -35.12 -4.32
N ASP A 87 7.03 -34.10 -3.50
CA ASP A 87 8.03 -33.49 -2.63
C ASP A 87 7.38 -32.87 -1.40
N GLU A 88 8.07 -32.92 -0.27
CA GLU A 88 7.65 -32.24 0.95
C GLU A 88 8.81 -31.57 1.69
N GLY A 89 8.55 -30.40 2.23
CA GLY A 89 9.55 -29.68 3.01
C GLY A 89 8.91 -28.64 3.92
N GLY A 90 9.64 -27.62 4.25
CA GLY A 90 9.09 -26.56 5.11
C GLY A 90 9.86 -25.26 5.06
N TYR A 91 9.14 -24.20 5.41
CA TYR A 91 9.62 -22.84 5.54
C TYR A 91 9.59 -22.41 7.00
N TYR A 92 10.43 -21.48 7.38
CA TYR A 92 10.40 -20.87 8.71
C TYR A 92 9.25 -19.88 8.84
N GLU A 93 9.01 -19.11 7.79
CA GLU A 93 7.89 -18.16 7.69
C GLU A 93 6.99 -18.52 6.50
N MET A 94 5.81 -17.93 6.46
CA MET A 94 4.88 -18.08 5.32
C MET A 94 5.51 -17.52 4.03
N PRO A 95 5.75 -18.34 3.00
CA PRO A 95 6.46 -17.90 1.79
C PRO A 95 5.58 -17.12 0.80
N ALA A 96 4.33 -16.84 1.16
CA ALA A 96 3.41 -16.15 0.27
C ALA A 96 2.54 -15.16 1.04
N TYR A 97 2.40 -13.98 0.48
CA TYR A 97 1.62 -12.89 1.03
C TYR A 97 0.39 -12.65 0.17
N VAL A 98 -0.78 -12.56 0.80
CA VAL A 98 -2.05 -12.37 0.12
C VAL A 98 -2.61 -11.03 0.54
N SER A 99 -2.29 -10.00 -0.25
CA SER A 99 -2.88 -8.69 -0.06
C SER A 99 -4.30 -8.64 -0.66
N ARG A 100 -5.23 -8.06 0.07
CA ARG A 100 -6.63 -7.91 -0.34
C ARG A 100 -6.99 -6.44 -0.34
N TRP A 101 -7.57 -5.96 -1.43
CA TRP A 101 -8.00 -4.57 -1.52
C TRP A 101 -9.01 -4.21 -0.43
N LYS A 102 -10.03 -5.05 -0.26
CA LYS A 102 -11.02 -4.93 0.81
C LYS A 102 -11.34 -6.30 1.38
N LYS A 103 -11.31 -6.44 2.70
CA LYS A 103 -11.77 -7.62 3.42
C LYS A 103 -13.24 -7.44 3.76
N VAL A 104 -14.06 -8.46 3.50
CA VAL A 104 -15.44 -8.54 3.92
C VAL A 104 -15.57 -9.67 4.93
N SER A 105 -16.26 -9.43 6.02
CA SER A 105 -16.47 -10.44 7.07
C SER A 105 -17.14 -11.68 6.49
N GLY A 106 -16.60 -12.86 6.79
CA GLY A 106 -17.11 -14.15 6.29
C GLY A 106 -16.70 -14.49 4.85
N ALA A 107 -16.03 -13.60 4.10
CA ALA A 107 -15.51 -13.90 2.77
C ALA A 107 -14.07 -14.39 2.82
N GLU A 108 -13.75 -15.47 2.11
CA GLU A 108 -12.38 -15.97 1.96
C GLU A 108 -11.58 -15.12 0.97
N TRP A 109 -12.25 -14.57 -0.02
CA TRP A 109 -11.67 -13.78 -1.09
C TRP A 109 -11.71 -12.28 -0.78
N GLY A 110 -10.72 -11.56 -1.28
CA GLY A 110 -10.74 -10.11 -1.24
C GLY A 110 -11.72 -9.52 -2.26
N HIS A 111 -12.35 -8.41 -1.93
CA HIS A 111 -13.18 -7.64 -2.85
C HIS A 111 -12.35 -6.58 -3.56
N SER A 112 -12.31 -6.67 -4.88
CA SER A 112 -11.69 -5.68 -5.78
C SER A 112 -12.67 -4.55 -6.11
N PRO A 113 -12.21 -3.34 -6.46
CA PRO A 113 -13.05 -2.31 -7.05
C PRO A 113 -13.84 -2.80 -8.27
N ALA A 114 -13.26 -3.73 -9.04
CA ALA A 114 -13.93 -4.33 -10.20
C ALA A 114 -15.29 -4.97 -9.86
N PHE A 115 -15.48 -5.51 -8.66
CA PHE A 115 -16.79 -6.06 -8.27
C PHE A 115 -17.87 -4.99 -8.17
N VAL A 116 -17.50 -3.74 -7.85
CA VAL A 116 -18.46 -2.64 -7.72
C VAL A 116 -18.90 -2.15 -9.10
N CYS A 117 -17.99 -2.11 -10.08
CA CYS A 117 -18.27 -1.59 -11.42
C CYS A 117 -18.37 -2.71 -12.49
N LEU A 118 -18.56 -3.98 -12.08
CA LEU A 118 -18.61 -5.10 -13.01
C LEU A 118 -19.74 -4.96 -14.04
N SER A 119 -20.91 -4.52 -13.58
CA SER A 119 -22.05 -4.25 -14.46
C SER A 119 -21.71 -3.19 -15.52
N ASP A 120 -21.06 -2.10 -15.11
CA ASP A 120 -20.69 -1.02 -16.00
C ASP A 120 -19.60 -1.47 -17.00
N ILE A 121 -18.67 -2.33 -16.57
CA ILE A 121 -17.64 -2.92 -17.46
C ILE A 121 -18.30 -3.82 -18.51
N LEU A 122 -19.25 -4.69 -18.12
CA LEU A 122 -19.96 -5.57 -19.05
C LEU A 122 -20.79 -4.77 -20.03
N GLN A 123 -21.54 -3.76 -19.53
CA GLN A 123 -22.33 -2.88 -20.37
C GLN A 123 -21.46 -2.08 -21.34
N LEU A 124 -20.30 -1.59 -20.89
CA LEU A 124 -19.35 -0.90 -21.76
C LEU A 124 -18.86 -1.81 -22.90
N ASN A 125 -18.50 -3.05 -22.60
CA ASN A 125 -18.09 -4.03 -23.61
C ASN A 125 -19.19 -4.27 -24.65
N GLU A 126 -20.42 -4.50 -24.21
CA GLU A 126 -21.57 -4.68 -25.11
C GLU A 126 -21.81 -3.43 -25.97
N THR A 127 -21.79 -2.24 -25.36
CA THR A 127 -22.03 -0.98 -26.08
C THR A 127 -20.94 -0.71 -27.12
N VAL A 128 -19.67 -0.95 -26.77
CA VAL A 128 -18.53 -0.79 -27.70
C VAL A 128 -18.62 -1.79 -28.84
N GLN A 129 -18.96 -3.05 -28.56
CA GLN A 129 -19.16 -4.07 -29.59
C GLN A 129 -20.31 -3.68 -30.53
N ALA A 130 -21.48 -3.38 -29.99
CA ALA A 130 -22.65 -2.97 -30.78
C ALA A 130 -22.38 -1.71 -31.61
N THR A 131 -21.67 -0.73 -31.04
CA THR A 131 -21.27 0.48 -31.76
C THR A 131 -20.28 0.18 -32.89
N SER A 132 -19.33 -0.73 -32.66
CA SER A 132 -18.39 -1.18 -33.70
C SER A 132 -19.11 -1.90 -34.84
N GLU A 133 -20.03 -2.80 -34.53
CA GLU A 133 -20.87 -3.47 -35.53
C GLU A 133 -21.75 -2.50 -36.33
N ALA A 134 -22.33 -1.50 -35.64
CA ALA A 134 -23.11 -0.45 -36.28
C ALA A 134 -22.28 0.41 -37.22
N ARG A 135 -21.04 0.75 -36.82
CA ARG A 135 -20.07 1.48 -37.66
C ARG A 135 -19.68 0.69 -38.91
N ILE A 136 -19.46 -0.61 -38.81
CA ILE A 136 -19.18 -1.48 -39.93
C ILE A 136 -20.36 -1.49 -40.89
N LYS A 137 -21.61 -1.63 -40.39
CA LYS A 137 -22.83 -1.58 -41.20
C LYS A 137 -23.10 -0.20 -41.80
N GLU A 138 -22.57 0.86 -41.23
CA GLU A 138 -22.66 2.20 -41.78
C GLU A 138 -21.68 2.43 -42.94
N ILE A 139 -20.46 1.88 -42.82
CA ILE A 139 -19.42 1.92 -43.86
C ILE A 139 -19.82 1.03 -45.03
N ASP A 140 -20.30 -0.17 -44.75
CA ASP A 140 -20.75 -1.16 -45.73
C ASP A 140 -22.22 -1.54 -45.44
N PRO A 141 -23.18 -0.68 -45.84
CA PRO A 141 -24.58 -0.85 -45.49
C PRO A 141 -25.22 -2.00 -46.26
N PRO A 142 -26.01 -2.84 -45.61
CA PRO A 142 -26.83 -3.82 -46.32
C PRO A 142 -27.84 -3.08 -47.20
N MET A 143 -27.91 -3.48 -48.45
CA MET A 143 -28.76 -2.89 -49.45
C MET A 143 -30.03 -3.70 -49.63
N LYS A 144 -31.15 -3.03 -49.95
CA LYS A 144 -32.39 -3.68 -50.35
C LYS A 144 -32.72 -3.30 -51.79
N THR A 145 -33.25 -4.26 -52.51
CA THR A 145 -33.76 -4.03 -53.88
C THR A 145 -34.97 -4.93 -54.11
N THR A 146 -35.72 -4.64 -55.17
CA THR A 146 -36.83 -5.52 -55.63
C THR A 146 -36.28 -6.66 -56.46
N GLU A 147 -37.04 -7.77 -56.58
CA GLU A 147 -36.65 -8.96 -57.33
C GLU A 147 -36.26 -8.66 -58.79
N ARG A 148 -36.80 -7.63 -59.40
CA ARG A 148 -36.50 -7.16 -60.73
C ARG A 148 -35.68 -5.89 -60.84
N GLY A 149 -35.19 -5.44 -59.71
CA GLY A 149 -34.46 -4.16 -59.62
C GLY A 149 -33.01 -4.20 -60.05
N LEU A 150 -32.39 -5.37 -59.97
CA LEU A 150 -30.98 -5.58 -60.39
C LEU A 150 -30.94 -6.17 -61.79
N VAL A 151 -30.14 -5.58 -62.68
CA VAL A 151 -29.86 -6.06 -64.04
C VAL A 151 -28.55 -6.88 -64.04
N THR A 152 -27.64 -6.55 -63.14
CA THR A 152 -26.38 -7.27 -62.91
C THR A 152 -26.25 -7.70 -61.46
N ASP A 153 -25.33 -8.61 -61.17
CA ASP A 153 -24.99 -8.91 -59.75
C ASP A 153 -24.47 -7.66 -59.05
N LEU A 154 -24.74 -7.58 -57.76
CA LEU A 154 -24.34 -6.44 -56.94
C LEU A 154 -22.79 -6.46 -56.80
N ASP A 155 -22.14 -5.45 -57.35
CA ASP A 155 -20.70 -5.25 -57.25
C ASP A 155 -20.37 -4.21 -56.15
N LEU A 156 -19.88 -4.69 -55.02
CA LEU A 156 -19.50 -3.87 -53.85
C LEU A 156 -18.01 -3.50 -53.85
N THR A 157 -17.27 -3.80 -54.92
CA THR A 157 -15.87 -3.40 -54.99
C THR A 157 -15.70 -1.91 -55.21
N THR A 158 -14.56 -1.34 -54.76
CA THR A 158 -14.27 0.08 -54.91
C THR A 158 -14.23 0.43 -56.40
N GLY A 159 -15.21 1.25 -56.83
CA GLY A 159 -15.38 1.62 -58.26
C GLY A 159 -16.21 0.61 -59.06
N GLY A 160 -16.81 -0.39 -58.41
CA GLY A 160 -17.71 -1.36 -59.03
C GLY A 160 -18.96 -0.71 -59.65
N LEU A 161 -19.46 -1.29 -60.74
CA LEU A 161 -20.60 -0.79 -61.48
C LEU A 161 -21.75 -1.80 -61.37
N THR A 162 -22.79 -1.42 -60.66
CA THR A 162 -24.05 -2.18 -60.56
C THR A 162 -25.14 -1.52 -61.41
N MET A 163 -25.72 -2.30 -62.37
CA MET A 163 -26.81 -1.82 -63.15
C MET A 163 -28.16 -2.11 -62.47
N VAL A 164 -28.97 -1.06 -62.29
CA VAL A 164 -30.33 -1.14 -61.74
C VAL A 164 -31.34 -0.70 -62.78
N THR A 165 -32.56 -1.24 -62.72
CA THR A 165 -33.63 -0.92 -63.68
C THR A 165 -34.12 0.52 -63.51
N GLU A 166 -34.21 1.00 -62.27
CA GLU A 166 -34.61 2.37 -61.95
C GLU A 166 -33.71 2.86 -60.82
N MET A 167 -33.36 4.16 -60.78
CA MET A 167 -32.39 4.73 -59.83
C MET A 167 -32.79 4.60 -58.37
N ASP A 168 -34.09 4.52 -58.03
CA ASP A 168 -34.60 4.43 -56.66
C ASP A 168 -34.76 3.01 -56.14
N GLN A 169 -34.38 1.99 -56.92
CA GLN A 169 -34.59 0.59 -56.53
C GLN A 169 -33.48 0.01 -55.63
N LEU A 170 -32.36 0.69 -55.50
CA LEU A 170 -31.27 0.30 -54.61
C LEU A 170 -31.18 1.26 -53.42
N GLU A 171 -31.72 0.86 -52.28
CA GLU A 171 -31.72 1.68 -51.06
C GLU A 171 -31.01 0.98 -49.93
N ARG A 172 -30.50 1.75 -48.98
CA ARG A 172 -30.01 1.21 -47.72
C ARG A 172 -31.16 0.54 -46.96
N LEU A 173 -30.94 -0.69 -46.43
CA LEU A 173 -31.92 -1.40 -45.65
C LEU A 173 -32.18 -0.70 -44.29
N LEU A 174 -31.16 -0.11 -43.73
CA LEU A 174 -31.22 0.56 -42.43
C LEU A 174 -30.97 2.05 -42.59
N PRO A 175 -31.74 2.91 -41.91
CA PRO A 175 -31.43 4.33 -41.87
C PRO A 175 -30.12 4.58 -41.14
N PRO A 176 -29.41 5.69 -41.43
CA PRO A 176 -28.21 6.05 -40.70
C PRO A 176 -28.52 6.21 -39.20
N ASN A 177 -27.75 5.53 -38.37
CA ASN A 177 -27.96 5.57 -36.93
C ASN A 177 -27.23 6.80 -36.33
N PRO A 178 -27.89 7.59 -35.48
CA PRO A 178 -27.22 8.69 -34.80
C PRO A 178 -26.24 8.14 -33.75
N MET A 179 -24.96 8.02 -34.14
CA MET A 179 -23.89 7.46 -33.25
C MET A 179 -23.54 8.36 -32.05
N ALA A 180 -23.97 9.62 -32.05
CA ALA A 180 -23.71 10.55 -30.97
C ALA A 180 -24.20 10.05 -29.58
N PHE A 181 -25.27 9.29 -29.56
CA PHE A 181 -25.82 8.73 -28.32
C PHE A 181 -24.92 7.64 -27.71
N SER A 182 -24.33 6.80 -28.57
CA SER A 182 -23.45 5.71 -28.14
C SER A 182 -22.13 6.26 -27.56
N ASP A 183 -21.59 7.31 -28.15
CA ASP A 183 -20.33 7.92 -27.68
C ASP A 183 -20.51 8.58 -26.30
N ILE A 184 -21.63 9.27 -26.06
CA ILE A 184 -21.99 9.84 -24.75
C ILE A 184 -22.13 8.75 -23.68
N GLU A 185 -22.80 7.63 -24.01
CA GLU A 185 -22.98 6.53 -23.07
C GLU A 185 -21.65 5.83 -22.76
N ILE A 186 -20.77 5.66 -23.76
CA ILE A 186 -19.42 5.12 -23.58
C ILE A 186 -18.61 6.02 -22.63
N GLU A 187 -18.62 7.34 -22.86
CA GLU A 187 -17.92 8.29 -21.99
C GLU A 187 -18.46 8.25 -20.55
N ARG A 188 -19.78 8.17 -20.37
CA ARG A 188 -20.43 8.07 -19.07
C ARG A 188 -20.01 6.80 -18.32
N LEU A 189 -20.01 5.65 -18.99
CA LEU A 189 -19.57 4.37 -18.41
C LEU A 189 -18.09 4.38 -18.07
N GLN A 190 -17.25 4.93 -18.94
CA GLN A 190 -15.82 5.09 -18.68
C GLN A 190 -15.55 5.97 -17.46
N GLU A 191 -16.27 7.09 -17.32
CA GLU A 191 -16.10 7.98 -16.16
C GLU A 191 -16.60 7.32 -14.87
N SER A 192 -17.71 6.55 -14.93
CA SER A 192 -18.17 5.75 -13.80
C SER A 192 -17.09 4.75 -13.34
N ILE A 193 -16.52 4.00 -14.27
CA ILE A 193 -15.44 3.03 -13.98
C ILE A 193 -14.22 3.76 -13.42
N ARG A 194 -13.77 4.87 -14.03
CA ARG A 194 -12.63 5.67 -13.54
C ARG A 194 -12.87 6.16 -12.11
N SER A 195 -14.09 6.54 -11.77
CA SER A 195 -14.43 7.02 -10.44
C SER A 195 -14.27 5.93 -9.37
N VAL A 196 -14.64 4.68 -9.68
CA VAL A 196 -14.51 3.52 -8.78
C VAL A 196 -13.04 3.15 -8.56
N TYR A 197 -12.18 3.32 -9.58
CA TYR A 197 -10.73 3.11 -9.46
C TYR A 197 -9.98 4.36 -8.99
N PHE A 198 -10.67 5.46 -8.70
CA PHE A 198 -10.09 6.73 -8.25
C PHE A 198 -9.12 7.39 -9.24
N THR A 199 -9.06 6.96 -10.50
CA THR A 199 -8.12 7.50 -11.48
C THR A 199 -8.42 8.96 -11.80
N ASN A 200 -9.68 9.36 -11.84
CA ASN A 200 -10.11 10.75 -12.04
C ASN A 200 -9.72 11.71 -10.89
N LYS A 201 -9.42 11.16 -9.70
CA LYS A 201 -8.98 11.94 -8.53
C LYS A 201 -7.46 12.05 -8.45
N LEU A 202 -6.74 11.13 -9.12
CA LEU A 202 -5.28 11.18 -9.24
C LEU A 202 -4.83 12.17 -10.33
N ASP A 203 -5.66 12.39 -11.35
CA ASP A 203 -5.40 13.40 -12.36
C ASP A 203 -5.70 14.79 -11.77
N LEU A 204 -4.65 15.44 -11.31
CA LEU A 204 -4.65 16.89 -11.11
C LEU A 204 -4.82 17.51 -12.49
N LYS A 205 -6.07 17.73 -12.94
CA LYS A 205 -6.32 18.48 -14.15
C LYS A 205 -5.60 19.82 -13.99
N GLU A 206 -4.63 20.06 -14.85
CA GLU A 206 -3.97 21.37 -14.97
C GLU A 206 -5.02 22.40 -15.34
N SER A 207 -5.71 22.90 -14.34
CA SER A 207 -6.56 24.06 -14.49
C SER A 207 -5.70 25.29 -14.21
N PRO A 208 -5.58 26.23 -15.14
CA PRO A 208 -4.64 27.35 -15.04
C PRO A 208 -4.91 28.32 -13.86
N ALA A 209 -5.90 28.06 -13.04
CA ALA A 209 -6.34 28.93 -11.94
C ALA A 209 -6.39 28.25 -10.56
N MET A 210 -5.73 27.09 -10.36
CA MET A 210 -5.72 26.44 -9.04
C MET A 210 -4.78 27.15 -8.07
N THR A 211 -5.28 27.52 -6.90
CA THR A 211 -4.44 28.04 -5.82
C THR A 211 -3.68 26.92 -5.13
N ALA A 212 -2.52 27.23 -4.55
CA ALA A 212 -1.73 26.26 -3.77
C ALA A 212 -2.56 25.61 -2.64
N THR A 213 -3.48 26.35 -2.03
CA THR A 213 -4.39 25.87 -0.98
C THR A 213 -5.37 24.83 -1.53
N GLU A 214 -5.90 25.03 -2.73
CA GLU A 214 -6.82 24.08 -3.36
C GLU A 214 -6.12 22.78 -3.76
N VAL A 215 -4.88 22.86 -4.26
CA VAL A 215 -4.05 21.67 -4.53
C VAL A 215 -3.79 20.88 -3.26
N MET A 216 -3.46 21.55 -2.16
CA MET A 216 -3.25 20.92 -0.86
C MET A 216 -4.53 20.24 -0.33
N ALA A 217 -5.68 20.89 -0.42
CA ALA A 217 -6.95 20.32 0.00
C ALA A 217 -7.34 19.07 -0.82
N ARG A 218 -7.14 19.10 -2.13
CA ARG A 218 -7.37 17.92 -2.99
C ARG A 218 -6.42 16.78 -2.69
N LEU A 219 -5.14 17.08 -2.45
CA LEU A 219 -4.15 16.08 -2.07
C LEU A 219 -4.54 15.43 -0.74
N GLN A 220 -5.00 16.19 0.23
CA GLN A 220 -5.48 15.70 1.52
C GLN A 220 -6.70 14.78 1.36
N GLN A 221 -7.71 15.18 0.59
CA GLN A 221 -8.87 14.32 0.29
C GLN A 221 -8.47 13.02 -0.38
N MET A 222 -7.52 13.08 -1.31
CA MET A 222 -6.99 11.88 -1.96
C MET A 222 -6.32 10.95 -0.95
N MET A 223 -5.51 11.49 -0.04
CA MET A 223 -4.85 10.71 1.00
C MET A 223 -5.84 10.04 1.95
N GLU A 224 -6.88 10.74 2.39
CA GLU A 224 -7.94 10.19 3.24
C GLU A 224 -8.65 9.01 2.59
N LEU A 225 -8.91 9.09 1.28
CA LEU A 225 -9.53 8.00 0.52
C LEU A 225 -8.63 6.77 0.37
N PHE A 226 -7.32 6.97 0.21
CA PHE A 226 -6.37 5.87 -0.02
C PHE A 226 -5.76 5.31 1.26
N ALA A 227 -5.72 6.07 2.34
CA ALA A 227 -5.07 5.68 3.59
C ALA A 227 -5.48 4.29 4.11
N PRO A 228 -6.78 3.90 4.14
CA PRO A 228 -7.18 2.58 4.62
C PRO A 228 -6.69 1.43 3.74
N THR A 229 -6.65 1.66 2.42
CA THR A 229 -6.19 0.65 1.44
C THR A 229 -4.68 0.49 1.49
N LEU A 230 -3.96 1.61 1.56
CA LEU A 230 -2.50 1.61 1.69
C LEU A 230 -2.04 1.00 3.02
N GLY A 231 -2.67 1.35 4.13
CA GLY A 231 -2.36 0.75 5.43
C GLY A 231 -2.55 -0.77 5.43
N ARG A 232 -3.57 -1.25 4.74
CA ARG A 232 -3.77 -2.70 4.57
C ARG A 232 -2.72 -3.33 3.66
N LEU A 233 -2.37 -2.69 2.54
CA LEU A 233 -1.32 -3.18 1.65
C LEU A 233 0.04 -3.24 2.36
N GLN A 234 0.33 -2.26 3.20
CA GLN A 234 1.50 -2.28 4.07
C GLN A 234 1.46 -3.49 5.00
N ALA A 235 0.42 -3.64 5.80
CA ALA A 235 0.31 -4.71 6.79
C ALA A 235 0.19 -6.12 6.18
N ASP A 236 -0.53 -6.30 5.05
CA ASP A 236 -0.75 -7.61 4.44
C ASP A 236 0.40 -8.05 3.51
N LEU A 237 1.19 -7.11 2.96
CA LEU A 237 2.23 -7.40 1.96
C LEU A 237 3.61 -6.87 2.33
N LEU A 238 3.73 -5.55 2.57
CA LEU A 238 5.05 -4.91 2.67
C LEU A 238 5.76 -5.26 3.98
N ASP A 239 5.10 -5.13 5.11
CA ASP A 239 5.68 -5.47 6.42
C ASP A 239 6.16 -6.92 6.49
N PRO A 240 5.32 -7.93 6.16
CA PRO A 240 5.75 -9.32 6.19
C PRO A 240 6.87 -9.63 5.18
N LEU A 241 6.87 -8.97 4.02
CA LEU A 241 7.91 -9.16 3.00
C LEU A 241 9.26 -8.65 3.48
N ILE A 242 9.31 -7.45 4.05
CA ILE A 242 10.53 -6.85 4.58
C ILE A 242 11.04 -7.66 5.77
N GLU A 243 10.14 -8.01 6.68
CA GLU A 243 10.48 -8.80 7.86
C GLU A 243 11.06 -10.18 7.50
N MET A 244 10.43 -10.91 6.58
CA MET A 244 10.94 -12.18 6.09
C MET A 244 12.30 -12.03 5.42
N THR A 245 12.48 -10.99 4.61
CA THR A 245 13.75 -10.72 3.94
C THR A 245 14.85 -10.46 4.97
N TYR A 246 14.58 -9.61 5.96
CA TYR A 246 15.50 -9.33 7.06
C TYR A 246 15.86 -10.61 7.85
N ARG A 247 14.87 -11.40 8.28
CA ARG A 247 15.08 -12.66 9.02
C ARG A 247 15.87 -13.67 8.18
N THR A 248 15.64 -13.72 6.87
CA THR A 248 16.39 -14.60 5.97
C THR A 248 17.85 -14.16 5.83
N LEU A 249 18.13 -12.89 5.68
CA LEU A 249 19.48 -12.33 5.63
C LEU A 249 20.21 -12.53 6.97
N ALA A 250 19.52 -12.30 8.08
CA ALA A 250 20.06 -12.53 9.43
C ALA A 250 20.44 -14.00 9.64
N ARG A 251 19.58 -14.95 9.27
CA ARG A 251 19.85 -16.39 9.36
C ARG A 251 21.03 -16.85 8.49
N ASN A 252 21.23 -16.20 7.36
CA ASN A 252 22.35 -16.50 6.46
C ASN A 252 23.66 -15.78 6.85
N GLY A 253 23.65 -14.95 7.90
CA GLY A 253 24.82 -14.19 8.33
C GLY A 253 25.25 -13.10 7.35
N GLN A 254 24.34 -12.62 6.50
CA GLN A 254 24.62 -11.57 5.51
C GLN A 254 24.44 -10.16 6.07
N LEU A 255 23.89 -10.04 7.29
CA LEU A 255 23.77 -8.76 7.97
C LEU A 255 25.00 -8.48 8.83
N PRO A 256 25.45 -7.20 8.93
CA PRO A 256 26.48 -6.81 9.87
C PRO A 256 26.00 -7.09 11.31
N SER A 257 26.95 -7.36 12.21
CA SER A 257 26.62 -7.58 13.63
C SER A 257 25.89 -6.37 14.21
N PRO A 258 24.77 -6.57 14.90
CA PRO A 258 24.04 -5.46 15.51
C PRO A 258 24.90 -4.74 16.56
N PRO A 259 24.75 -3.42 16.74
CA PRO A 259 25.42 -2.69 17.81
C PRO A 259 25.11 -3.28 19.17
N GLN A 260 26.05 -3.17 20.12
CA GLN A 260 25.84 -3.64 21.50
C GLN A 260 24.63 -2.90 22.10
N GLY A 261 23.65 -3.65 22.57
CA GLY A 261 22.39 -3.11 23.12
C GLY A 261 21.16 -3.29 22.23
N LEU A 262 21.31 -3.57 20.93
CA LEU A 262 20.19 -3.78 20.00
C LEU A 262 19.95 -5.26 19.64
N VAL A 263 20.58 -6.19 20.32
CA VAL A 263 20.52 -7.64 20.01
C VAL A 263 19.11 -8.23 20.16
N GLN A 264 18.21 -7.57 20.89
CA GLN A 264 16.82 -8.00 21.14
C GLN A 264 15.77 -6.95 20.73
N ALA A 265 16.19 -5.93 19.96
CA ALA A 265 15.23 -4.91 19.51
C ALA A 265 14.36 -5.46 18.38
N ASP A 266 13.06 -5.23 18.49
CA ASP A 266 12.12 -5.49 17.40
C ASP A 266 12.42 -4.57 16.22
N LEU A 267 12.20 -5.11 15.00
CA LEU A 267 12.37 -4.35 13.78
C LEU A 267 11.16 -3.42 13.59
N ASP A 268 11.40 -2.11 13.65
CA ASP A 268 10.40 -1.11 13.29
C ASP A 268 10.62 -0.65 11.85
N ILE A 269 9.59 -0.84 11.01
CA ILE A 269 9.65 -0.54 9.57
C ILE A 269 9.03 0.82 9.32
N GLU A 270 9.86 1.79 8.94
CA GLU A 270 9.41 3.12 8.61
C GLU A 270 9.33 3.34 7.09
N TYR A 271 8.14 3.68 6.60
CA TYR A 271 7.93 4.03 5.20
C TYR A 271 8.14 5.52 4.96
N THR A 272 9.06 5.85 4.03
CA THR A 272 9.45 7.23 3.73
C THR A 272 8.81 7.80 2.46
N GLY A 273 7.75 7.19 1.96
CA GLY A 273 7.01 7.63 0.77
C GLY A 273 6.28 8.98 0.95
N PRO A 274 5.74 9.57 -0.14
CA PRO A 274 5.04 10.86 -0.06
C PRO A 274 3.84 10.85 0.88
N ILE A 275 3.06 9.75 0.89
CA ILE A 275 1.85 9.62 1.70
C ILE A 275 2.15 9.50 3.19
N PRO A 276 3.04 8.60 3.67
CA PRO A 276 3.46 8.60 5.07
C PRO A 276 4.07 9.94 5.52
N ARG A 277 4.84 10.60 4.66
CA ARG A 277 5.36 11.95 4.97
C ARG A 277 4.28 12.98 5.15
N ALA A 278 3.24 12.95 4.33
CA ALA A 278 2.12 13.88 4.45
C ALA A 278 1.33 13.64 5.73
N GLN A 279 1.08 12.38 6.11
CA GLN A 279 0.45 12.03 7.40
C GLN A 279 1.29 12.50 8.60
N LYS A 280 2.61 12.33 8.55
CA LYS A 280 3.53 12.85 9.59
C LYS A 280 3.50 14.38 9.66
N ASN A 281 3.50 15.06 8.50
CA ASN A 281 3.40 16.52 8.47
C ASN A 281 2.09 17.03 9.04
N GLU A 282 0.96 16.36 8.75
CA GLU A 282 -0.35 16.70 9.33
C GLU A 282 -0.34 16.54 10.86
N ARG A 283 0.24 15.45 11.38
CA ARG A 283 0.42 15.24 12.82
C ARG A 283 1.29 16.33 13.45
N ALA A 284 2.42 16.65 12.81
CA ALA A 284 3.32 17.72 13.26
C ALA A 284 2.63 19.09 13.27
N GLN A 285 1.76 19.34 12.28
CA GLN A 285 0.98 20.57 12.21
C GLN A 285 -0.08 20.64 13.32
N SER A 286 -0.81 19.55 13.54
CA SER A 286 -1.79 19.44 14.64
C SER A 286 -1.13 19.63 16.01
N MET A 287 0.04 19.00 16.24
CA MET A 287 0.82 19.24 17.47
C MET A 287 1.26 20.71 17.61
N SER A 288 1.72 21.31 16.51
CA SER A 288 2.15 22.73 16.55
C SER A 288 0.98 23.69 16.83
N MET A 289 -0.20 23.41 16.29
CA MET A 289 -1.43 24.17 16.59
C MET A 289 -1.82 24.02 18.05
N TRP A 290 -1.87 22.79 18.56
CA TRP A 290 -2.20 22.49 19.95
C TRP A 290 -1.25 23.20 20.93
N ILE A 291 0.06 23.21 20.66
CA ILE A 291 1.03 23.95 21.47
C ILE A 291 0.75 25.45 21.43
N GLY A 292 0.42 25.98 20.25
CA GLY A 292 0.09 27.38 20.07
C GLY A 292 -1.15 27.79 20.92
N GLU A 293 -2.18 26.95 20.95
CA GLU A 293 -3.38 27.12 21.78
C GLU A 293 -3.06 27.04 23.26
N LEU A 294 -2.26 26.02 23.67
CA LEU A 294 -1.85 25.91 25.09
C LEU A 294 -0.98 27.08 25.54
N ALA A 295 -0.07 27.57 24.70
CA ALA A 295 0.75 28.73 25.02
C ALA A 295 -0.10 30.01 25.19
N GLY A 296 -1.17 30.14 24.37
CA GLY A 296 -2.14 31.23 24.52
C GLY A 296 -2.92 31.15 25.83
N LEU A 297 -3.40 29.96 26.20
CA LEU A 297 -4.12 29.73 27.46
C LEU A 297 -3.20 29.78 28.67
N GLY A 298 -1.95 29.37 28.55
CA GLY A 298 -0.94 29.36 29.61
C GLY A 298 -0.58 30.78 30.12
N GLN A 299 -0.84 31.82 29.33
CA GLN A 299 -0.71 33.21 29.83
C GLN A 299 -1.75 33.54 30.92
N ALA A 300 -2.94 32.93 30.83
CA ALA A 300 -4.02 33.13 31.82
C ALA A 300 -3.99 32.06 32.94
N LEU A 301 -3.58 30.84 32.60
CA LEU A 301 -3.58 29.67 33.48
C LEU A 301 -2.25 28.90 33.31
N PRO A 302 -1.18 29.29 34.02
CA PRO A 302 0.15 28.65 33.84
C PRO A 302 0.19 27.15 34.10
N GLU A 303 -0.69 26.63 34.97
CA GLU A 303 -0.79 25.23 35.35
C GLU A 303 -1.13 24.28 34.16
N ILE A 304 -1.73 24.83 33.09
CA ILE A 304 -2.05 24.03 31.88
C ILE A 304 -0.78 23.51 31.17
N LEU A 305 0.33 24.24 31.30
CA LEU A 305 1.61 23.83 30.67
C LEU A 305 2.28 22.65 31.39
N ASP A 306 1.90 22.36 32.64
CA ASP A 306 2.43 21.23 33.41
C ASP A 306 2.00 19.87 32.84
N VAL A 307 0.93 19.84 32.04
CA VAL A 307 0.45 18.60 31.34
C VAL A 307 1.36 18.21 30.21
N VAL A 308 2.19 19.12 29.69
CA VAL A 308 2.99 18.90 28.48
C VAL A 308 4.37 18.37 28.82
N ASP A 309 4.64 17.12 28.43
CA ASP A 309 6.02 16.63 28.41
C ASP A 309 6.79 17.29 27.25
N SER A 310 7.59 18.28 27.58
CA SER A 310 8.36 19.07 26.63
C SER A 310 9.40 18.24 25.86
N ASP A 311 9.93 17.16 26.44
CA ASP A 311 10.95 16.32 25.83
C ASP A 311 10.31 15.35 24.83
N ALA A 312 9.25 14.68 25.25
CA ALA A 312 8.49 13.80 24.38
C ALA A 312 7.91 14.57 23.17
N LEU A 313 7.40 15.78 23.44
CA LEU A 313 6.86 16.65 22.41
C LEU A 313 7.93 17.11 21.40
N ALA A 314 9.08 17.59 21.88
CA ALA A 314 10.17 18.03 20.99
C ALA A 314 10.71 16.89 20.12
N ARG A 315 10.82 15.69 20.70
CA ARG A 315 11.25 14.48 19.96
C ARG A 315 10.19 14.03 18.97
N GLY A 316 8.92 13.97 19.36
CA GLY A 316 7.81 13.60 18.48
C GLY A 316 7.68 14.56 17.30
N LEU A 317 7.73 15.86 17.53
CA LEU A 317 7.67 16.88 16.49
C LEU A 317 8.89 16.79 15.54
N GLY A 318 10.09 16.55 16.10
CA GLY A 318 11.30 16.37 15.32
C GLY A 318 11.21 15.11 14.42
N PHE A 319 10.72 14.00 14.96
CA PHE A 319 10.50 12.76 14.23
C PHE A 319 9.49 12.94 13.09
N ASP A 320 8.33 13.53 13.38
CA ASP A 320 7.27 13.73 12.39
C ASP A 320 7.68 14.72 11.27
N ARG A 321 8.57 15.66 11.56
CA ARG A 321 9.18 16.56 10.56
C ARG A 321 10.39 15.96 9.84
N GLY A 322 10.80 14.75 10.19
CA GLY A 322 11.94 14.07 9.57
C GLY A 322 13.29 14.66 9.95
N VAL A 323 13.42 15.25 11.14
CA VAL A 323 14.71 15.71 11.66
C VAL A 323 15.61 14.52 11.94
N PRO A 324 16.83 14.44 11.37
CA PRO A 324 17.72 13.32 11.61
C PRO A 324 18.02 13.12 13.10
N ALA A 325 18.00 11.88 13.58
CA ALA A 325 18.27 11.53 14.98
C ALA A 325 19.62 12.10 15.49
N LYS A 326 20.60 12.25 14.61
CA LYS A 326 21.90 12.86 14.93
C LYS A 326 21.83 14.33 15.37
N MET A 327 20.75 15.04 15.04
CA MET A 327 20.53 16.44 15.44
C MET A 327 19.82 16.53 16.80
N MET A 328 19.28 15.43 17.31
CA MET A 328 18.63 15.37 18.60
C MET A 328 19.59 14.77 19.63
N LYS A 329 19.74 15.43 20.77
CA LYS A 329 20.57 14.92 21.87
C LYS A 329 19.90 13.74 22.56
N THR A 330 20.69 12.81 23.08
CA THR A 330 20.20 11.69 23.86
C THR A 330 19.57 12.17 25.19
N GLU A 331 18.72 11.35 25.80
CA GLU A 331 18.11 11.69 27.09
C GLU A 331 19.14 11.94 28.19
N GLU A 332 20.22 11.13 28.17
CA GLU A 332 21.32 11.28 29.11
C GLU A 332 22.06 12.62 28.94
N GLU A 333 22.33 13.02 27.71
CA GLU A 333 22.97 14.34 27.43
C GLU A 333 22.09 15.50 27.83
N VAL A 334 20.76 15.40 27.61
CA VAL A 334 19.81 16.44 28.03
C VAL A 334 19.74 16.54 29.55
N MET A 335 19.71 15.41 30.25
CA MET A 335 19.73 15.40 31.73
C MET A 335 21.01 15.99 32.28
N GLN A 336 22.18 15.64 31.72
CA GLN A 336 23.47 16.22 32.14
C GLN A 336 23.49 17.74 31.94
N LEU A 337 23.04 18.22 30.79
CA LEU A 337 22.96 19.66 30.51
C LEU A 337 22.01 20.41 31.45
N ARG A 338 20.86 19.81 31.79
CA ARG A 338 19.90 20.40 32.75
C ARG A 338 20.50 20.45 34.16
N LYS A 339 21.22 19.39 34.57
CA LYS A 339 21.91 19.35 35.84
C LYS A 339 23.00 20.44 35.95
N GLN A 340 23.82 20.57 34.89
CA GLN A 340 24.83 21.64 34.84
C GLN A 340 24.23 23.05 34.90
N ARG A 341 23.11 23.26 34.18
CA ARG A 341 22.40 24.57 34.21
C ARG A 341 21.81 24.84 35.59
N ALA A 342 21.21 23.84 36.24
CA ALA A 342 20.67 23.98 37.59
C ALA A 342 21.77 24.31 38.61
N GLU A 343 22.91 23.67 38.55
CA GLU A 343 24.08 23.93 39.39
C GLU A 343 24.62 25.36 39.16
N GLN A 344 24.72 25.83 37.93
CA GLN A 344 25.11 27.20 37.61
C GLN A 344 24.13 28.23 38.11
N GLN A 345 22.82 27.97 37.97
CA GLN A 345 21.79 28.86 38.52
C GLN A 345 21.83 28.94 40.02
N GLN A 346 22.02 27.83 40.73
CA GLN A 346 22.19 27.81 42.17
C GLN A 346 23.43 28.59 42.62
N GLN A 347 24.56 28.43 41.91
CA GLN A 347 25.77 29.21 42.20
C GLN A 347 25.56 30.70 41.98
N GLN A 348 24.88 31.08 40.88
CA GLN A 348 24.54 32.50 40.64
C GLN A 348 23.61 33.09 41.69
N GLN A 349 22.60 32.30 42.10
CA GLN A 349 21.68 32.73 43.19
C GLN A 349 22.40 32.89 44.53
N GLN A 350 23.31 31.94 44.86
CA GLN A 350 24.14 32.04 46.07
C GLN A 350 25.07 33.26 46.02
N MET A 351 25.71 33.52 44.90
CA MET A 351 26.55 34.73 44.73
C MET A 351 25.72 36.00 44.85
N ALA A 352 24.54 36.06 44.23
CA ALA A 352 23.62 37.20 44.35
C ALA A 352 23.14 37.41 45.79
N MET A 353 22.83 36.35 46.53
CA MET A 353 22.49 36.45 47.96
C MET A 353 23.67 36.94 48.82
N LEU A 354 24.89 36.44 48.56
CA LEU A 354 26.09 36.90 49.24
C LEU A 354 26.40 38.38 48.95
N GLU A 355 26.25 38.83 47.70
CA GLU A 355 26.34 40.25 47.35
C GLU A 355 25.31 41.12 48.05
N GLN A 356 24.05 40.63 48.09
CA GLN A 356 22.99 41.33 48.77
C GLN A 356 23.19 41.41 50.29
N ALA A 357 23.63 40.29 50.90
CA ALA A 357 24.01 40.23 52.31
C ALA A 357 25.20 41.16 52.61
N SER A 358 26.22 41.19 51.74
CA SER A 358 27.38 42.11 51.92
C SER A 358 26.98 43.60 51.77
N LYS A 359 26.07 43.93 50.87
CA LYS A 359 25.50 45.29 50.76
C LYS A 359 24.66 45.67 51.97
N SER A 360 23.86 44.76 52.50
CA SER A 360 23.08 44.95 53.70
C SER A 360 23.95 45.14 54.93
N ALA A 361 25.04 44.36 55.08
CA ALA A 361 26.04 44.49 56.14
C ALA A 361 26.78 45.84 56.08
N LYS A 362 27.18 46.28 54.86
CA LYS A 362 27.76 47.59 54.61
C LYS A 362 26.82 48.77 55.02
N ASN A 363 25.53 48.64 54.67
CA ASN A 363 24.54 49.66 54.99
C ASN A 363 24.25 49.71 56.53
N LEU A 364 24.26 48.56 57.19
CA LEU A 364 24.14 48.49 58.66
C LEU A 364 25.40 49.09 59.35
N GLY A 365 26.58 48.79 58.90
CA GLY A 365 27.83 49.38 59.42
C GLY A 365 27.96 50.89 59.16
N ALA A 366 27.38 51.39 58.03
CA ALA A 366 27.30 52.83 57.77
C ALA A 366 26.31 53.55 58.69
N ALA A 367 25.15 52.88 58.97
CA ALA A 367 24.17 53.43 59.91
C ALA A 367 24.62 53.45 61.38
N GLU A 368 25.45 52.48 61.80
CA GLU A 368 26.12 52.48 63.10
C GLU A 368 27.22 53.58 63.21
N ALA A 369 27.94 53.84 62.16
CA ALA A 369 28.96 54.86 62.11
C ALA A 369 28.37 56.29 62.15
N ASP A 370 27.20 56.55 61.52
CA ASP A 370 26.47 57.82 61.58
C ASP A 370 25.79 58.01 62.92
N GLY A 371 25.33 56.94 63.60
CA GLY A 371 24.75 56.99 64.93
C GLY A 371 25.80 57.32 66.03
N MET A 372 27.08 57.08 65.83
CA MET A 372 28.16 57.40 66.77
C MET A 372 28.71 58.83 66.67
N GLN A 373 28.35 59.60 65.62
CA GLN A 373 28.75 60.97 65.43
C GLN A 373 27.71 62.00 66.01
N MET A 374 26.59 61.53 66.56
CA MET A 374 25.54 62.36 67.15
C MET A 374 25.42 62.22 68.68
N GLN A 375 26.44 61.82 69.41
CA GLN A 375 26.53 61.92 70.86
C GLN A 375 27.62 62.86 71.32
#